data_72b75c24fde8498173f50ed9fd3fa5fc
#
_entry.id   72b75c24fde8498173f50ed9fd3fa5fc
#
_cell.length_a   1.000
_cell.length_b   1.000
_cell.length_c   1.000
_cell.angle_alpha   90.00
_cell.angle_beta   90.00
_cell.angle_gamma   90.00
#
_symmetry.space_group_name_H-M   'P 1'
#
loop_
_entity.id
_entity.type
_entity.pdbx_description
1 polymer ?
#
loop_
_entity_poly.entity_id
_entity_poly.type
_entity_poly.pdbx_seq_one_letter_code
_entity_poly.pdbx_strand_id
1 'polypeptide(L)'
;MIIALEGQKGGSGKTTTAICVADEWHRRGRDVLLVDTDPQGTARTWADLATELEREGPTVIGMGAGFHDQLESLTDGYDHTVIDCPPGNTERQRAAFMVADVVIVP
;
A
#
# COMPACT_ATOMS: atom_id res chain seq x y z
N MET A 1 -8.14 9.73 -0.81
CA MET A 1 -8.81 8.41 -1.02
C MET A 1 -7.92 7.30 -0.49
N ILE A 2 -8.50 6.34 0.18
CA ILE A 2 -7.81 5.16 0.67
C ILE A 2 -8.25 3.97 -0.15
N ILE A 3 -7.30 3.33 -0.83
CA ILE A 3 -7.54 2.14 -1.65
C ILE A 3 -6.81 0.96 -1.02
N ALA A 4 -7.54 -0.13 -0.78
CA ALA A 4 -6.94 -1.40 -0.35
C ALA A 4 -6.89 -2.36 -1.53
N LEU A 5 -5.77 -3.04 -1.69
CA LEU A 5 -5.58 -4.08 -2.68
C LEU A 5 -5.56 -5.44 -2.00
N GLU A 6 -6.45 -6.30 -2.41
CA GLU A 6 -6.65 -7.61 -1.83
C GLU A 6 -6.45 -8.68 -2.91
N GLY A 7 -5.77 -9.74 -2.57
CA GLY A 7 -5.59 -10.90 -3.43
C GLY A 7 -5.51 -12.14 -2.56
N GLN A 8 -6.18 -13.20 -2.98
CA GLN A 8 -6.25 -14.43 -2.19
C GLN A 8 -5.04 -15.33 -2.38
N LYS A 9 -4.29 -15.12 -3.45
CA LYS A 9 -3.11 -15.93 -3.76
C LYS A 9 -1.91 -15.05 -4.01
N GLY A 10 -0.75 -15.49 -3.58
CA GLY A 10 0.50 -14.88 -3.99
C GLY A 10 0.64 -14.90 -5.51
N GLY A 11 1.26 -13.88 -6.09
CA GLY A 11 1.46 -13.81 -7.52
C GLY A 11 0.26 -13.34 -8.32
N SER A 12 -0.79 -12.82 -7.68
CA SER A 12 -1.97 -12.25 -8.36
C SER A 12 -1.73 -10.90 -9.02
N GLY A 13 -0.53 -10.36 -8.91
CA GLY A 13 -0.23 -9.02 -9.40
C GLY A 13 -0.64 -7.90 -8.43
N LYS A 14 -1.08 -8.25 -7.25
CA LYS A 14 -1.56 -7.31 -6.24
C LYS A 14 -0.53 -6.25 -5.88
N THR A 15 0.67 -6.68 -5.51
CA THR A 15 1.75 -5.74 -5.14
C THR A 15 2.18 -4.88 -6.33
N THR A 16 2.28 -5.47 -7.51
CA THR A 16 2.60 -4.73 -8.73
C THR A 16 1.55 -3.67 -9.01
N THR A 17 0.27 -4.01 -8.89
CA THR A 17 -0.83 -3.06 -9.06
C THR A 17 -0.76 -1.94 -8.02
N ALA A 18 -0.50 -2.28 -6.76
CA ALA A 18 -0.35 -1.29 -5.69
C ALA A 18 0.76 -0.27 -6.00
N ILE A 19 1.92 -0.77 -6.40
CA ILE A 19 3.06 0.07 -6.77
C ILE A 19 2.70 0.97 -7.97
N CYS A 20 2.10 0.40 -9.01
CA CYS A 20 1.74 1.15 -10.21
C CYS A 20 0.73 2.25 -9.91
N VAL A 21 -0.30 1.98 -9.10
CA VAL A 21 -1.29 2.98 -8.73
C VAL A 21 -0.66 4.10 -7.92
N ALA A 22 0.15 3.76 -6.92
CA ALA A 22 0.82 4.76 -6.08
C ALA A 22 1.79 5.61 -6.90
N ASP A 23 2.58 5.00 -7.78
CA ASP A 23 3.53 5.70 -8.62
C ASP A 23 2.84 6.64 -9.61
N GLU A 24 1.73 6.19 -10.21
CA GLU A 24 0.98 7.03 -11.14
C GLU A 24 0.41 8.27 -10.46
N TRP A 25 -0.14 8.15 -9.28
CA TRP A 25 -0.59 9.31 -8.52
C TRP A 25 0.56 10.25 -8.15
N HIS A 26 1.69 9.67 -7.76
CA HIS A 26 2.88 10.47 -7.47
C HIS A 26 3.33 11.27 -8.69
N ARG A 27 3.34 10.65 -9.87
CA ARG A 27 3.70 11.34 -11.12
C ARG A 27 2.74 12.48 -11.45
N ARG A 28 1.50 12.38 -11.01
CA ARG A 28 0.48 13.44 -11.18
C ARG A 28 0.59 14.54 -10.14
N GLY A 29 1.61 14.51 -9.30
CA GLY A 29 1.86 15.54 -8.30
C GLY A 29 1.09 15.37 -7.01
N ARG A 30 0.54 14.17 -6.75
CA ARG A 30 -0.18 13.88 -5.51
C ARG A 30 0.77 13.36 -4.44
N ASP A 31 0.46 13.70 -3.20
CA ASP A 31 1.15 13.11 -2.05
C ASP A 31 0.52 11.75 -1.76
N VAL A 32 1.30 10.69 -1.94
CA VAL A 32 0.81 9.31 -1.86
C VAL A 32 1.59 8.51 -0.83
N LEU A 33 0.85 7.79 0.00
CA LEU A 33 1.40 6.82 0.94
C LEU A 33 1.06 5.41 0.45
N LEU A 34 2.07 4.57 0.30
CA LEU A 34 1.89 3.14 0.05
C LEU A 34 2.23 2.38 1.33
N VAL A 35 1.22 1.71 1.88
CA VAL A 35 1.36 0.92 3.11
C VAL A 35 1.51 -0.55 2.73
N ASP A 36 2.68 -1.11 3.02
CA ASP A 36 2.99 -2.51 2.79
C ASP A 36 2.72 -3.29 4.07
N THR A 37 1.64 -4.05 4.09
CA THR A 37 1.28 -4.88 5.24
C THR A 37 1.63 -6.35 5.02
N ASP A 38 2.18 -6.69 3.86
CA ASP A 38 2.59 -8.05 3.55
C ASP A 38 3.93 -8.36 4.23
N PRO A 39 4.03 -9.45 5.00
CA PRO A 39 5.30 -9.84 5.62
C PRO A 39 6.44 -10.08 4.62
N GLN A 40 6.13 -10.38 3.36
CA GLN A 40 7.15 -10.55 2.32
C GLN A 40 7.87 -9.24 1.99
N GLY A 41 7.23 -8.10 2.20
CA GLY A 41 7.87 -6.81 2.04
C GLY A 41 8.26 -6.44 0.61
N THR A 42 7.55 -6.95 -0.39
CA THR A 42 7.88 -6.73 -1.81
C THR A 42 7.83 -5.26 -2.19
N ALA A 43 6.81 -4.52 -1.73
CA ALA A 43 6.69 -3.10 -2.02
C ALA A 43 7.83 -2.30 -1.37
N ARG A 44 8.22 -2.66 -0.15
CA ARG A 44 9.37 -2.02 0.53
C ARG A 44 10.67 -2.29 -0.20
N THR A 45 10.85 -3.51 -0.69
CA THR A 45 12.03 -3.87 -1.49
C THR A 45 12.11 -3.02 -2.76
N TRP A 46 10.97 -2.83 -3.44
CA TRP A 46 10.90 -1.96 -4.60
C TRP A 46 11.30 -0.52 -4.25
N ALA A 47 10.79 0.01 -3.13
CA ALA A 47 11.11 1.37 -2.68
C ALA A 47 12.61 1.54 -2.38
N ASP A 48 13.24 0.56 -1.75
CA ASP A 48 14.66 0.57 -1.47
C ASP A 48 15.47 0.59 -2.76
N LEU A 49 15.09 -0.21 -3.73
CA LEU A 49 15.75 -0.23 -5.05
C LEU A 49 15.59 1.12 -5.77
N ALA A 50 14.40 1.70 -5.73
CA ALA A 50 14.15 3.01 -6.34
C ALA A 50 15.02 4.10 -5.70
N THR A 51 15.21 4.04 -4.39
CA THR A 51 16.10 4.95 -3.67
C THR A 51 17.55 4.78 -4.11
N GLU A 52 18.03 3.54 -4.23
CA GLU A 52 19.37 3.25 -4.73
C GLU A 52 19.60 3.81 -6.14
N LEU A 53 18.55 3.80 -6.97
CA LEU A 53 18.59 4.32 -8.34
C LEU A 53 18.30 5.81 -8.41
N GLU A 54 18.20 6.48 -7.26
CA GLU A 54 17.90 7.93 -7.15
C GLU A 54 16.58 8.32 -7.85
N ARG A 55 15.62 7.39 -7.90
CA ARG A 55 14.28 7.66 -8.44
C ARG A 55 13.37 8.23 -7.36
N GLU A 56 12.66 9.29 -7.71
CA GLU A 56 11.57 9.77 -6.86
C GLU A 56 10.35 8.87 -6.99
N GLY A 57 9.62 8.75 -5.91
CA GLY A 57 8.41 7.94 -5.89
C GLY A 57 7.56 8.21 -4.66
N PRO A 58 6.45 7.50 -4.51
CA PRO A 58 5.60 7.64 -3.32
C PRO A 58 6.33 7.22 -2.06
N THR A 59 5.86 7.71 -0.93
CA THR A 59 6.35 7.26 0.37
C THR A 59 5.87 5.84 0.62
N VAL A 60 6.77 4.92 0.95
CA VAL A 60 6.44 3.53 1.23
C VAL A 60 6.82 3.20 2.66
N ILE A 61 5.86 2.69 3.42
CA ILE A 61 6.09 2.24 4.80
C ILE A 61 5.61 0.81 4.97
N GLY A 62 6.25 0.07 5.87
CA GLY A 62 5.79 -1.25 6.28
C GLY A 62 5.05 -1.17 7.60
N MET A 63 3.93 -1.87 7.72
CA MET A 63 3.14 -1.94 8.96
C MET A 63 2.74 -3.38 9.24
N GLY A 64 2.80 -3.75 10.51
CA GLY A 64 2.38 -5.06 10.98
C GLY A 64 0.92 -5.10 11.44
N ALA A 65 0.57 -6.14 12.20
CA ALA A 65 -0.75 -6.27 12.79
C ALA A 65 -1.05 -5.08 13.70
N GLY A 66 -2.33 -4.69 13.81
CA GLY A 66 -2.75 -3.55 14.63
C GLY A 66 -2.52 -2.18 14.02
N PHE A 67 -2.13 -2.12 12.76
CA PHE A 67 -1.82 -0.86 12.08
C PHE A 67 -3.02 0.07 11.95
N HIS A 68 -4.23 -0.45 11.98
CA HIS A 68 -5.44 0.34 11.76
C HIS A 68 -5.62 1.46 12.80
N ASP A 69 -5.11 1.29 14.01
CA ASP A 69 -5.18 2.31 15.06
C ASP A 69 -4.35 3.55 14.71
N GLN A 70 -3.32 3.39 13.90
CA GLN A 70 -2.41 4.46 13.50
C GLN A 70 -2.71 4.99 12.11
N LEU A 71 -3.45 4.23 11.32
CA LEU A 71 -3.62 4.48 9.90
C LEU A 71 -4.35 5.79 9.63
N GLU A 72 -5.41 6.09 10.38
CA GLU A 72 -6.18 7.32 10.20
C GLU A 72 -5.31 8.57 10.32
N SER A 73 -4.48 8.63 11.35
CA SER A 73 -3.59 9.78 11.53
C SER A 73 -2.50 9.84 10.48
N LEU A 74 -2.02 8.70 10.01
CA LEU A 74 -1.02 8.66 8.93
C LEU A 74 -1.59 9.12 7.60
N THR A 75 -2.81 8.70 7.28
CA THR A 75 -3.43 9.02 5.98
C THR A 75 -3.84 10.48 5.85
N ASP A 76 -4.07 11.17 6.96
CA ASP A 76 -4.45 12.58 6.96
C ASP A 76 -3.39 13.49 6.31
N GLY A 77 -2.14 13.07 6.31
CA GLY A 77 -1.05 13.82 5.70
C GLY A 77 -0.86 13.61 4.21
N TYR A 78 -1.68 12.76 3.58
CA TYR A 78 -1.51 12.38 2.18
C TYR A 78 -2.80 12.57 1.41
N ASP A 79 -2.68 12.86 0.11
CA ASP A 79 -3.84 12.96 -0.79
C ASP A 79 -4.49 11.59 -0.98
N HIS A 80 -3.67 10.56 -1.15
CA HIS A 80 -4.12 9.19 -1.38
C HIS A 80 -3.25 8.22 -0.60
N THR A 81 -3.87 7.12 -0.17
CA THR A 81 -3.18 6.01 0.47
C THR A 81 -3.54 4.72 -0.24
N VAL A 82 -2.53 3.93 -0.55
CA VAL A 82 -2.68 2.59 -1.13
C VAL A 82 -2.20 1.58 -0.10
N ILE A 83 -3.05 0.61 0.24
CA ILE A 83 -2.72 -0.43 1.21
C ILE A 83 -2.55 -1.75 0.46
N ASP A 84 -1.34 -2.29 0.50
CA ASP A 84 -1.04 -3.60 -0.06
C ASP A 84 -1.24 -4.65 1.01
N CYS A 85 -2.34 -5.40 0.92
CA CYS A 85 -2.73 -6.41 1.89
C CYS A 85 -2.02 -7.74 1.63
N PRO A 86 -1.74 -8.55 2.67
CA PRO A 86 -1.20 -9.88 2.48
C PRO A 86 -2.25 -10.81 1.85
N PRO A 87 -1.83 -11.90 1.19
CA PRO A 87 -2.77 -12.88 0.67
C PRO A 87 -3.50 -13.60 1.82
N GLY A 88 -4.70 -14.09 1.54
CA GLY A 88 -5.51 -14.82 2.51
C GLY A 88 -6.43 -13.92 3.32
N ASN A 89 -7.24 -14.53 4.18
CA ASN A 89 -8.20 -13.82 5.03
C ASN A 89 -7.58 -13.55 6.40
N THR A 90 -6.98 -12.38 6.58
CA THR A 90 -6.23 -12.02 7.79
C THR A 90 -6.85 -10.83 8.51
N GLU A 91 -6.41 -10.60 9.75
CA GLU A 91 -6.77 -9.38 10.49
C GLU A 91 -6.30 -8.13 9.76
N ARG A 92 -5.16 -8.21 9.07
CA ARG A 92 -4.62 -7.10 8.31
C ARG A 92 -5.56 -6.69 7.17
N GLN A 93 -6.15 -7.67 6.48
CA GLN A 93 -7.14 -7.39 5.45
C GLN A 93 -8.39 -6.72 6.04
N ARG A 94 -8.89 -7.25 7.15
CA ARG A 94 -10.05 -6.65 7.82
C ARG A 94 -9.78 -5.21 8.24
N ALA A 95 -8.62 -4.96 8.81
CA ALA A 95 -8.22 -3.62 9.22
C ALA A 95 -8.16 -2.67 8.02
N ALA A 96 -7.59 -3.13 6.90
CA ALA A 96 -7.54 -2.34 5.68
C ALA A 96 -8.95 -2.04 5.14
N PHE A 97 -9.83 -3.04 5.12
CA PHE A 97 -11.20 -2.87 4.62
C PHE A 97 -12.01 -1.89 5.46
N MET A 98 -11.75 -1.82 6.76
CA MET A 98 -12.47 -0.89 7.64
C MET A 98 -12.18 0.57 7.32
N VAL A 99 -11.01 0.87 6.78
CA VAL A 99 -10.59 2.25 6.50
C VAL A 99 -10.61 2.59 5.01
N ALA A 100 -10.68 1.60 4.14
CA ALA A 100 -10.61 1.81 2.70
C ALA A 100 -11.91 2.41 2.15
N ASP A 101 -11.76 3.35 1.23
CA ASP A 101 -12.88 3.86 0.43
C ASP A 101 -13.21 2.91 -0.71
N VAL A 102 -12.20 2.23 -1.24
CA VAL A 102 -12.32 1.29 -2.36
C VAL A 102 -11.43 0.09 -2.11
N VAL A 103 -11.94 -1.10 -2.42
CA VAL A 103 -11.17 -2.34 -2.38
C VAL A 103 -11.05 -2.88 -3.81
N ILE A 104 -9.81 -3.11 -4.24
CA ILE A 104 -9.52 -3.66 -5.56
C ILE A 104 -9.02 -5.09 -5.42
N VAL A 105 -9.59 -5.99 -6.19
CA VAL A 105 -9.17 -7.38 -6.28
C VAL A 105 -8.64 -7.60 -7.69
N PRO A 106 -7.33 -7.58 -7.87
CA PRO A 106 -6.73 -7.81 -9.19
C PRO A 106 -6.97 -9.20 -9.76
#